data_89823ed7d2420207abfbe95fe0a06db2
#
_entry.id   89823ed7d2420207abfbe95fe0a06db2
#
_cell.length_a   1.000
_cell.length_b   1.000
_cell.length_c   1.000
_cell.angle_alpha   90.00
_cell.angle_beta   90.00
_cell.angle_gamma   90.00
#
_symmetry.space_group_name_H-M   'P 1'
#
loop_
_entity.id
_entity.type
_entity.pdbx_description
1 polymer ?
#
loop_
_entity_poly.entity_id
_entity_poly.type
_entity_poly.pdbx_seq_one_letter_code
_entity_poly.pdbx_strand_id
1 'polypeptide(L)'
;LVKNKSKIIKNYWPYIPPQSCISFRRKYFAEIIKKIKVKNFYDVWMDFRLAIYLKYIESNFYIHEKNLTIYRQNANSVSSGFTFLSNNWWKRRKQAHDYVKYFFSKNNIQYFTNLDYLITNFIYFFIKWLKKS
;
A
#
# COMPACT_ATOMS: atom_id res chain seq x y z
N LEU A 1 -2.01 4.33 21.48
CA LEU A 1 -1.62 3.10 22.21
C LEU A 1 -2.06 1.89 21.39
N VAL A 2 -1.18 1.40 20.51
CA VAL A 2 -1.41 0.17 19.75
C VAL A 2 -1.19 -0.99 20.71
N LYS A 3 -2.29 -1.60 21.19
CA LYS A 3 -2.25 -2.86 21.96
C LYS A 3 -1.46 -3.90 21.14
N ASN A 4 -0.52 -4.59 21.80
CA ASN A 4 0.25 -5.70 21.26
C ASN A 4 -0.67 -6.79 20.68
N LYS A 5 -1.07 -6.64 19.43
CA LYS A 5 -1.67 -7.73 18.67
C LYS A 5 -0.59 -8.76 18.37
N SER A 6 -0.91 -10.05 18.45
CA SER A 6 0.03 -11.11 18.12
C SER A 6 0.70 -10.80 16.75
N LYS A 7 1.99 -11.13 16.62
CA LYS A 7 2.79 -10.82 15.41
C LYS A 7 2.15 -11.33 14.11
N ILE A 8 1.37 -12.42 14.19
CA ILE A 8 0.67 -13.06 13.08
C ILE A 8 -0.52 -12.23 12.56
N ILE A 9 -1.17 -11.45 13.44
CA ILE A 9 -2.35 -10.63 13.11
C ILE A 9 -1.95 -9.18 12.79
N LYS A 10 -0.66 -8.85 12.87
CA LYS A 10 -0.19 -7.48 12.64
C LYS A 10 -0.51 -7.04 11.21
N ASN A 11 -1.39 -6.05 11.09
CA ASN A 11 -1.73 -5.46 9.80
C ASN A 11 -0.76 -4.32 9.48
N TYR A 12 -0.05 -4.43 8.36
CA TYR A 12 0.85 -3.40 7.86
C TYR A 12 0.16 -2.36 6.98
N TRP A 13 -1.10 -2.62 6.57
CA TRP A 13 -1.83 -1.69 5.72
C TRP A 13 -2.01 -0.35 6.44
N PRO A 14 -1.58 0.74 5.84
CA PRO A 14 -1.87 2.06 6.36
C PRO A 14 -3.32 2.44 6.06
N TYR A 15 -3.93 3.23 6.93
CA TYR A 15 -5.12 3.98 6.55
C TYR A 15 -4.68 5.14 5.65
N ILE A 16 -5.26 5.27 4.46
CA ILE A 16 -4.85 6.28 3.50
C ILE A 16 -6.06 6.91 2.86
N PRO A 17 -6.16 8.24 2.87
CA PRO A 17 -7.08 8.94 1.99
C PRO A 17 -6.61 8.81 0.53
N PRO A 18 -7.51 9.01 -0.46
CA PRO A 18 -7.13 9.10 -1.87
C PRO A 18 -6.02 10.14 -2.09
N GLN A 19 -5.19 9.94 -3.11
CA GLN A 19 -4.05 10.81 -3.41
C GLN A 19 -4.45 12.29 -3.52
N SER A 20 -5.63 12.59 -4.06
CA SER A 20 -6.18 13.95 -4.16
C SER A 20 -6.44 14.65 -2.82
N CYS A 21 -6.48 13.88 -1.73
CA CYS A 21 -6.69 14.39 -0.37
C CYS A 21 -5.38 14.58 0.40
N ILE A 22 -4.23 14.42 -0.24
CA ILE A 22 -2.92 14.50 0.39
C ILE A 22 -2.20 15.76 -0.06
N SER A 23 -1.82 16.61 0.90
CA SER A 23 -1.07 17.85 0.64
C SER A 23 0.32 17.81 1.26
N PHE A 24 1.30 18.35 0.57
CA PHE A 24 2.69 18.43 1.01
C PHE A 24 3.28 19.81 0.82
N ARG A 25 4.24 20.15 1.66
CA ARG A 25 5.13 21.26 1.36
C ARG A 25 6.10 20.83 0.25
N ARG A 26 6.22 21.64 -0.81
CA ARG A 26 7.01 21.34 -2.01
C ARG A 26 8.44 20.89 -1.71
N LYS A 27 9.11 21.51 -0.74
CA LYS A 27 10.49 21.19 -0.38
C LYS A 27 10.69 19.75 0.09
N TYR A 28 9.69 19.15 0.77
CA TYR A 28 9.76 17.77 1.24
C TYR A 28 9.30 16.75 0.21
N PHE A 29 8.44 17.16 -0.71
CA PHE A 29 7.86 16.26 -1.70
C PHE A 29 8.92 15.58 -2.57
N ALA A 30 9.91 16.34 -3.07
CA ALA A 30 10.97 15.80 -3.92
C ALA A 30 11.83 14.73 -3.20
N GLU A 31 12.09 14.91 -1.90
CA GLU A 31 12.84 13.95 -1.09
C GLU A 31 12.01 12.69 -0.82
N ILE A 32 10.73 12.85 -0.47
CA ILE A 32 9.82 11.74 -0.22
C ILE A 32 9.70 10.89 -1.49
N ILE A 33 9.47 11.51 -2.65
CA ILE A 33 9.35 10.81 -3.93
C ILE A 33 10.60 9.98 -4.23
N LYS A 34 11.80 10.50 -4.01
CA LYS A 34 13.05 9.73 -4.19
C LYS A 34 13.09 8.48 -3.32
N LYS A 35 12.57 8.56 -2.10
CA LYS A 35 12.58 7.45 -1.13
C LYS A 35 11.54 6.36 -1.46
N ILE A 36 10.36 6.75 -1.97
CA ILE A 36 9.25 5.83 -2.24
C ILE A 36 9.17 5.35 -3.70
N LYS A 37 9.85 6.04 -4.65
CA LYS A 37 9.87 5.66 -6.06
C LYS A 37 10.76 4.42 -6.26
N VAL A 38 10.14 3.31 -6.62
CA VAL A 38 10.81 2.05 -6.91
C VAL A 38 10.29 1.49 -8.23
N LYS A 39 11.18 1.04 -9.11
CA LYS A 39 10.83 0.57 -10.47
C LYS A 39 10.06 -0.75 -10.51
N ASN A 40 10.18 -1.60 -9.49
CA ASN A 40 9.76 -3.00 -9.56
C ASN A 40 8.31 -3.30 -9.13
N PHE A 41 7.55 -2.31 -8.70
CA PHE A 41 6.19 -2.51 -8.15
C PHE A 41 5.16 -1.67 -8.92
N TYR A 42 5.00 -1.95 -10.20
CA TYR A 42 4.22 -1.12 -11.13
C TYR A 42 2.74 -0.96 -10.73
N ASP A 43 2.14 -2.02 -10.18
CA ASP A 43 0.72 -2.02 -9.80
C ASP A 43 0.48 -1.40 -8.41
N VAL A 44 1.55 -1.08 -7.65
CA VAL A 44 1.43 -0.43 -6.34
C VAL A 44 1.29 1.07 -6.52
N TRP A 45 0.12 1.58 -6.15
CA TRP A 45 -0.21 3.01 -6.30
C TRP A 45 0.57 3.93 -5.37
N MET A 46 0.69 5.18 -5.78
CA MET A 46 1.57 6.14 -5.12
C MET A 46 1.11 6.50 -3.70
N ASP A 47 -0.20 6.67 -3.50
CA ASP A 47 -0.81 6.94 -2.20
C ASP A 47 -0.49 5.84 -1.17
N PHE A 48 -0.53 4.56 -1.58
CA PHE A 48 -0.12 3.47 -0.71
C PHE A 48 1.36 3.56 -0.31
N ARG A 49 2.27 3.80 -1.27
CA ARG A 49 3.71 3.94 -1.00
C ARG A 49 3.98 5.08 -0.04
N LEU A 50 3.30 6.19 -0.28
CA LEU A 50 3.40 7.38 0.54
C LEU A 50 2.94 7.13 1.96
N ALA A 51 1.81 6.46 2.14
CA ALA A 51 1.29 6.18 3.46
C ALA A 51 2.13 5.16 4.23
N ILE A 52 2.74 4.18 3.56
CA ILE A 52 3.75 3.32 4.19
C ILE A 52 4.92 4.17 4.69
N TYR A 53 5.41 5.11 3.86
CA TYR A 53 6.47 6.02 4.28
C TYR A 53 6.08 6.87 5.49
N LEU A 54 4.92 7.52 5.44
CA LEU A 54 4.40 8.36 6.53
C LEU A 54 4.19 7.56 7.82
N LYS A 55 3.66 6.35 7.72
CA LYS A 55 3.36 5.50 8.89
C LYS A 55 4.61 5.01 9.61
N TYR A 56 5.70 4.74 8.89
CA TYR A 56 6.84 4.01 9.44
C TYR A 56 8.16 4.81 9.51
N ILE A 57 8.27 5.89 8.77
CA ILE A 57 9.48 6.72 8.71
C ILE A 57 9.20 8.14 9.20
N GLU A 58 8.11 8.76 8.72
CA GLU A 58 7.80 10.15 8.99
C GLU A 58 6.63 10.25 9.97
N SER A 59 6.88 10.84 11.14
CA SER A 59 5.84 11.00 12.17
C SER A 59 5.10 12.34 12.08
N ASN A 60 5.61 13.28 11.28
CA ASN A 60 5.11 14.66 11.22
C ASN A 60 4.07 14.84 10.11
N PHE A 61 2.91 14.18 10.24
CA PHE A 61 1.76 14.40 9.38
C PHE A 61 0.50 14.63 10.22
N TYR A 62 -0.42 15.41 9.66
CA TYR A 62 -1.70 15.70 10.27
C TYR A 62 -2.83 15.16 9.41
N ILE A 63 -3.83 14.56 10.07
CA ILE A 63 -5.08 14.19 9.43
C ILE A 63 -6.07 15.30 9.75
N HIS A 64 -6.60 15.96 8.71
CA HIS A 64 -7.62 16.98 8.88
C HIS A 64 -8.98 16.32 9.03
N GLU A 65 -9.70 16.59 10.11
CA GLU A 65 -11.00 15.93 10.42
C GLU A 65 -12.15 16.41 9.53
N LYS A 66 -12.03 17.61 8.94
CA LYS A 66 -13.07 18.15 8.06
C LYS A 66 -12.92 17.61 6.63
N ASN A 67 -14.02 17.28 5.98
CA ASN A 67 -14.05 16.89 4.58
C ASN A 67 -13.74 18.10 3.69
N LEU A 68 -12.48 18.23 3.26
CA LEU A 68 -12.03 19.35 2.41
C LEU A 68 -12.13 19.04 0.92
N THR A 69 -12.36 17.78 0.55
CA THR A 69 -12.39 17.33 -0.85
C THR A 69 -13.57 16.39 -1.08
N ILE A 70 -14.17 16.50 -2.25
CA ILE A 70 -15.19 15.56 -2.75
C ILE A 70 -14.53 14.62 -3.76
N TYR A 71 -14.47 13.33 -3.43
CA TYR A 71 -13.95 12.32 -4.34
C TYR A 71 -15.05 11.86 -5.31
N ARG A 72 -14.91 12.22 -6.58
CA ARG A 72 -15.81 11.78 -7.64
C ARG A 72 -15.35 10.42 -8.18
N GLN A 73 -16.19 9.41 -8.00
CA GLN A 73 -15.94 8.11 -8.63
C GLN A 73 -16.34 8.15 -10.12
N ASN A 74 -15.46 7.65 -10.97
CA ASN A 74 -15.72 7.50 -12.39
C ASN A 74 -15.54 6.02 -12.78
N ALA A 75 -16.50 5.46 -13.54
CA ALA A 75 -16.45 4.08 -14.01
C ALA A 75 -15.18 3.77 -14.84
N ASN A 76 -14.64 4.77 -15.53
CA ASN A 76 -13.43 4.66 -16.36
C ASN A 76 -12.14 5.06 -15.59
N SER A 77 -12.15 5.05 -14.28
CA SER A 77 -10.96 5.38 -13.48
C SER A 77 -9.91 4.25 -13.56
N VAL A 78 -8.65 4.60 -13.31
CA VAL A 78 -7.54 3.61 -13.25
C VAL A 78 -7.83 2.49 -12.24
N SER A 79 -8.59 2.78 -11.19
CA SER A 79 -8.98 1.79 -10.18
C SER A 79 -10.05 0.80 -10.66
N SER A 80 -10.82 1.11 -11.71
CA SER A 80 -11.88 0.21 -12.22
C SER A 80 -11.34 -1.11 -12.79
N GLY A 81 -10.10 -1.13 -13.26
CA GLY A 81 -9.40 -2.36 -13.70
C GLY A 81 -9.01 -3.33 -12.56
N PHE A 82 -9.24 -2.95 -11.29
CA PHE A 82 -8.89 -3.72 -10.10
C PHE A 82 -10.12 -4.04 -9.26
N THR A 83 -11.15 -4.58 -9.90
CA THR A 83 -12.38 -5.01 -9.21
C THR A 83 -12.04 -5.98 -8.08
N PHE A 84 -12.72 -5.83 -6.94
CA PHE A 84 -12.50 -6.64 -5.74
C PHE A 84 -12.50 -8.14 -6.05
N LEU A 85 -11.51 -8.86 -5.55
CA LEU A 85 -11.24 -10.30 -5.78
C LEU A 85 -10.89 -10.70 -7.22
N SER A 86 -10.79 -9.76 -8.16
CA SER A 86 -10.32 -10.09 -9.52
C SER A 86 -8.84 -10.53 -9.52
N ASN A 87 -8.40 -11.18 -10.61
CA ASN A 87 -7.00 -11.57 -10.79
C ASN A 87 -6.04 -10.36 -10.68
N ASN A 88 -6.44 -9.22 -11.24
CA ASN A 88 -5.66 -7.99 -11.17
C ASN A 88 -5.61 -7.45 -9.74
N TRP A 89 -6.70 -7.57 -8.98
CA TRP A 89 -6.74 -7.19 -7.58
C TRP A 89 -5.78 -8.04 -6.74
N TRP A 90 -5.76 -9.37 -6.91
CA TRP A 90 -4.83 -10.26 -6.20
C TRP A 90 -3.38 -10.00 -6.57
N LYS A 91 -3.09 -9.76 -7.86
CA LYS A 91 -1.76 -9.37 -8.34
C LYS A 91 -1.29 -8.08 -7.68
N ARG A 92 -2.13 -7.05 -7.68
CA ARG A 92 -1.84 -5.75 -7.04
C ARG A 92 -1.63 -5.90 -5.54
N ARG A 93 -2.49 -6.67 -4.86
CA ARG A 93 -2.37 -6.93 -3.42
C ARG A 93 -1.06 -7.63 -3.08
N LYS A 94 -0.68 -8.63 -3.86
CA LYS A 94 0.63 -9.29 -3.70
C LYS A 94 1.78 -8.32 -3.87
N GLN A 95 1.79 -7.51 -4.92
CA GLN A 95 2.82 -6.49 -5.12
C GLN A 95 2.87 -5.47 -3.97
N ALA A 96 1.74 -5.11 -3.40
CA ALA A 96 1.70 -4.20 -2.26
C ALA A 96 2.35 -4.83 -1.01
N HIS A 97 2.12 -6.10 -0.74
CA HIS A 97 2.82 -6.84 0.32
C HIS A 97 4.34 -6.94 0.07
N ASP A 98 4.72 -7.28 -1.16
CA ASP A 98 6.14 -7.37 -1.55
C ASP A 98 6.83 -5.99 -1.42
N TYR A 99 6.12 -4.90 -1.77
CA TYR A 99 6.60 -3.55 -1.56
C TYR A 99 6.82 -3.23 -0.07
N VAL A 100 5.88 -3.59 0.81
CA VAL A 100 6.04 -3.39 2.26
C VAL A 100 7.27 -4.13 2.77
N LYS A 101 7.44 -5.39 2.38
CA LYS A 101 8.61 -6.20 2.74
C LYS A 101 9.92 -5.56 2.27
N TYR A 102 9.97 -5.14 1.00
CA TYR A 102 11.11 -4.43 0.42
C TYR A 102 11.40 -3.13 1.17
N PHE A 103 10.37 -2.32 1.42
CA PHE A 103 10.50 -1.03 2.11
C PHE A 103 11.03 -1.21 3.53
N PHE A 104 10.55 -2.20 4.25
CA PHE A 104 11.01 -2.51 5.61
C PHE A 104 12.47 -2.96 5.62
N SER A 105 12.85 -3.86 4.72
CA SER A 105 14.24 -4.31 4.56
C SER A 105 15.17 -3.14 4.26
N LYS A 106 14.79 -2.27 3.33
CA LYS A 106 15.59 -1.09 2.93
C LYS A 106 15.78 -0.08 4.07
N ASN A 107 14.84 0.01 5.00
CA ASN A 107 14.87 0.98 6.11
C ASN A 107 15.20 0.32 7.47
N ASN A 108 15.72 -0.92 7.47
CA ASN A 108 16.06 -1.67 8.69
C ASN A 108 14.89 -1.83 9.67
N ILE A 109 13.65 -1.91 9.15
CA ILE A 109 12.44 -2.14 9.93
C ILE A 109 12.17 -3.64 9.98
N GLN A 110 11.93 -4.18 11.17
CA GLN A 110 11.62 -5.59 11.32
C GLN A 110 10.28 -5.94 10.68
N TYR A 111 10.29 -6.89 9.73
CA TYR A 111 9.11 -7.41 9.08
C TYR A 111 8.76 -8.79 9.63
N PHE A 112 7.49 -9.01 9.94
CA PHE A 112 6.95 -10.32 10.31
C PHE A 112 5.93 -10.75 9.26
N THR A 113 6.09 -11.96 8.76
CA THR A 113 5.08 -12.57 7.88
C THR A 113 3.76 -12.69 8.62
N ASN A 114 2.72 -12.08 8.09
CA ASN A 114 1.38 -12.12 8.67
C ASN A 114 0.44 -13.02 7.86
N LEU A 115 -0.70 -13.38 8.44
CA LEU A 115 -1.68 -14.26 7.81
C LEU A 115 -2.20 -13.69 6.48
N ASP A 116 -2.42 -12.39 6.41
CA ASP A 116 -2.88 -11.72 5.19
C ASP A 116 -1.89 -11.89 4.02
N TYR A 117 -0.60 -11.77 4.29
CA TYR A 117 0.45 -12.05 3.29
C TYR A 117 0.40 -13.50 2.81
N LEU A 118 0.27 -14.46 3.72
CA LEU A 118 0.23 -15.89 3.40
C LEU A 118 -0.97 -16.23 2.51
N ILE A 119 -2.16 -15.76 2.89
CA ILE A 119 -3.40 -15.96 2.11
C ILE A 119 -3.26 -15.31 0.73
N THR A 120 -2.76 -14.08 0.67
CA THR A 120 -2.57 -13.37 -0.60
C THR A 120 -1.62 -14.12 -1.54
N ASN A 121 -0.50 -14.62 -1.03
CA ASN A 121 0.44 -15.41 -1.83
C ASN A 121 -0.19 -16.72 -2.31
N PHE A 122 -0.85 -17.45 -1.42
CA PHE A 122 -1.50 -18.71 -1.78
C PHE A 122 -2.49 -18.53 -2.94
N ILE A 123 -3.41 -17.56 -2.80
CA ILE A 123 -4.42 -17.29 -3.84
C ILE A 123 -3.76 -16.81 -5.14
N TYR A 124 -2.78 -15.90 -5.07
CA TYR A 124 -2.07 -15.42 -6.25
C TYR A 124 -1.38 -16.55 -7.02
N PHE A 125 -0.68 -17.46 -6.34
CA PHE A 125 -0.02 -18.57 -6.98
C PHE A 125 -1.01 -19.60 -7.53
N PHE A 126 -2.12 -19.85 -6.84
CA PHE A 126 -3.20 -20.71 -7.34
C PHE A 126 -3.81 -20.18 -8.64
N ILE A 127 -4.14 -18.89 -8.69
CA ILE A 127 -4.64 -18.23 -9.91
C ILE A 127 -3.63 -18.33 -11.06
N LYS A 128 -2.33 -18.16 -10.74
CA LYS A 128 -1.28 -18.26 -11.76
C LYS A 128 -1.10 -19.69 -12.29
N TRP A 129 -1.29 -20.67 -11.43
CA TRP A 129 -1.25 -22.07 -11.81
C TRP A 129 -2.40 -22.44 -12.73
N LEU A 130 -3.64 -22.06 -12.41
CA LEU A 130 -4.81 -22.28 -13.25
C LEU A 130 -4.70 -21.68 -14.66
N LYS A 131 -3.95 -20.60 -14.83
CA LYS A 131 -3.75 -19.98 -16.16
C LYS A 131 -2.69 -20.67 -17.02
N LYS A 132 -1.93 -21.59 -16.46
CA LYS A 132 -0.90 -22.35 -17.18
C LYS A 132 -1.38 -23.75 -17.60
N SER A 133 -2.46 -24.22 -16.96
CA SER A 133 -3.19 -25.42 -17.34
C SER A 133 -4.20 -25.10 -18.43
#